data_bb45cee54b1d63fb018ac00cfeec04d7
#
_entry.id   bb45cee54b1d63fb018ac00cfeec04d7
#
_cell.length_a   1.000
_cell.length_b   1.000
_cell.length_c   1.000
_cell.angle_alpha   90.00
_cell.angle_beta   90.00
_cell.angle_gamma   90.00
#
_symmetry.space_group_name_H-M   'P 1'
#
loop_
_entity.id
_entity.type
_entity.pdbx_description
1 polymer ?
#
loop_
_entity_poly.entity_id
_entity_poly.type
_entity_poly.pdbx_seq_one_letter_code
_entity_poly.pdbx_strand_id
1 'polypeptide(L)'
;VELGLTEDLYPGAGYNGLLVLPEDAELGADVKELTGLDDWIFDISLTANRPDCQSILGIAREVSAMLEKPLKMPATDYTETDVEKEGFSVRVEAPELCPRYSAHYVYDVKIGESPAWMKRRLALVGMSAISNVVDITNYVLKEIGQPMHAFDCSYLEGNEICVRRAKENEKIVTLDEQEYTMNENNLVICDGVKPVALAGVMGGLNSEIRDTTEAVMFESAKFARDNVRKTARALGKATDASARYEKGVDEYSTVLGMKRALHLMEELGCGKVSRTHFDVNTGNSIDPTPMTVSVSKVNGVLGIEVPEAEILRIMKNLNFAPEINGDELTIQVPAYREDMLPEGENDVERYPDVAEEVIRMYGYDHVTDTFLSAAQVTMGGYNEEQKGELALKNTLCTMGIYECMHYSFFSPADLDLLKLPADAKERNAIEIINPINQDLSLMRTTLAASMLNAISRNEKPVSYTHLTLPT
;
A
#
# COMPACT_ATOMS: atom_id res chain seq x y z
N VAL A 1 4.90 -29.14 8.46
CA VAL A 1 6.30 -28.82 8.15
C VAL A 1 6.70 -29.39 6.80
N GLU A 2 6.51 -30.69 6.56
CA GLU A 2 6.92 -31.34 5.29
C GLU A 2 6.14 -30.82 4.08
N LEU A 3 4.88 -30.43 4.25
CA LEU A 3 4.02 -29.86 3.21
C LEU A 3 4.16 -28.33 3.07
N GLY A 4 4.91 -27.67 3.95
CA GLY A 4 5.02 -26.20 3.96
C GLY A 4 3.73 -25.48 4.37
N LEU A 5 2.75 -26.21 4.92
CA LEU A 5 1.48 -25.63 5.38
C LEU A 5 1.66 -24.98 6.74
N THR A 6 1.08 -23.80 6.88
CA THR A 6 0.92 -23.09 8.15
C THR A 6 -0.53 -23.17 8.61
N GLU A 7 -0.79 -22.87 9.89
CA GLU A 7 -2.16 -22.81 10.42
C GLU A 7 -3.02 -21.79 9.64
N ASP A 8 -2.41 -20.69 9.20
CA ASP A 8 -3.08 -19.65 8.42
C ASP A 8 -3.49 -20.13 7.02
N LEU A 9 -2.65 -20.95 6.38
CA LEU A 9 -2.93 -21.49 5.04
C LEU A 9 -3.91 -22.65 5.06
N TYR A 10 -3.89 -23.45 6.11
CA TYR A 10 -4.79 -24.58 6.28
C TYR A 10 -5.08 -24.82 7.77
N PRO A 11 -6.32 -24.59 8.24
CA PRO A 11 -6.70 -24.79 9.63
C PRO A 11 -6.39 -26.21 10.11
N GLY A 12 -5.74 -26.32 11.27
CA GLY A 12 -5.25 -27.58 11.82
C GLY A 12 -3.85 -27.99 11.35
N ALA A 13 -3.21 -27.22 10.47
CA ALA A 13 -1.82 -27.43 10.06
C ALA A 13 -0.87 -26.80 11.08
N GLY A 14 -0.52 -27.51 12.12
CA GLY A 14 0.46 -27.06 13.14
C GLY A 14 1.82 -27.73 13.02
N TYR A 15 2.80 -27.23 13.78
CA TYR A 15 4.13 -27.83 13.86
C TYR A 15 4.17 -29.08 14.76
N ASN A 16 3.11 -29.35 15.51
CA ASN A 16 3.10 -30.30 16.63
C ASN A 16 2.27 -31.57 16.39
N GLY A 17 2.00 -31.94 15.14
CA GLY A 17 1.21 -33.16 14.90
C GLY A 17 1.07 -33.51 13.42
N LEU A 18 0.25 -34.54 13.17
CA LEU A 18 -0.18 -34.93 11.83
C LEU A 18 -1.34 -34.06 11.40
N LEU A 19 -1.33 -33.61 10.15
CA LEU A 19 -2.47 -32.92 9.55
C LEU A 19 -3.65 -33.89 9.45
N VAL A 20 -4.76 -33.53 10.06
CA VAL A 20 -6.03 -34.28 9.98
C VAL A 20 -6.85 -33.67 8.86
N LEU A 21 -7.09 -34.44 7.82
CA LEU A 21 -7.93 -34.04 6.70
C LEU A 21 -9.43 -34.24 7.05
N PRO A 22 -10.34 -33.58 6.32
CA PRO A 22 -11.78 -33.79 6.48
C PRO A 22 -12.15 -35.29 6.34
N GLU A 23 -13.17 -35.75 7.07
CA GLU A 23 -13.62 -37.15 7.07
C GLU A 23 -14.09 -37.66 5.70
N ASP A 24 -14.54 -36.74 4.83
CA ASP A 24 -14.97 -36.99 3.45
C ASP A 24 -13.83 -36.96 2.42
N ALA A 25 -12.58 -36.78 2.86
CA ALA A 25 -11.43 -36.77 1.96
C ALA A 25 -11.25 -38.16 1.31
N GLU A 26 -11.17 -38.19 -0.01
CA GLU A 26 -10.98 -39.41 -0.77
C GLU A 26 -9.59 -40.03 -0.50
N LEU A 27 -9.58 -41.32 -0.15
CA LEU A 27 -8.33 -42.04 0.09
C LEU A 27 -7.51 -42.19 -1.19
N GLY A 28 -6.31 -41.65 -1.18
CA GLY A 28 -5.42 -41.65 -2.35
C GLY A 28 -5.53 -40.42 -3.23
N ALA A 29 -6.40 -39.44 -2.89
CA ALA A 29 -6.42 -38.15 -3.56
C ALA A 29 -5.11 -37.37 -3.34
N ASP A 30 -4.73 -36.51 -4.28
CA ASP A 30 -3.56 -35.66 -4.15
C ASP A 30 -3.80 -34.62 -3.06
N VAL A 31 -2.91 -34.58 -2.07
CA VAL A 31 -2.95 -33.63 -0.94
C VAL A 31 -2.88 -32.18 -1.43
N LYS A 32 -2.22 -31.90 -2.55
CA LYS A 32 -2.18 -30.56 -3.15
C LYS A 32 -3.60 -30.04 -3.47
N GLU A 33 -4.43 -30.88 -4.08
CA GLU A 33 -5.81 -30.52 -4.43
C GLU A 33 -6.65 -30.34 -3.16
N LEU A 34 -6.54 -31.29 -2.21
CA LEU A 34 -7.29 -31.26 -0.94
C LEU A 34 -6.95 -30.04 -0.07
N THR A 35 -5.69 -29.63 -0.04
CA THR A 35 -5.21 -28.49 0.75
C THR A 35 -5.20 -27.18 -0.02
N GLY A 36 -5.50 -27.24 -1.33
CA GLY A 36 -5.46 -26.05 -2.17
C GLY A 36 -4.07 -25.49 -2.47
N LEU A 37 -3.03 -26.31 -2.36
CA LEU A 37 -1.66 -25.93 -2.72
C LEU A 37 -1.42 -25.89 -4.24
N ASP A 38 -2.37 -26.34 -5.04
CA ASP A 38 -2.32 -26.24 -6.51
C ASP A 38 -2.84 -24.87 -6.98
N ASP A 39 -2.09 -23.84 -6.62
CA ASP A 39 -2.41 -22.45 -6.95
C ASP A 39 -1.12 -21.65 -7.20
N TRP A 40 -1.26 -20.47 -7.79
CA TRP A 40 -0.16 -19.55 -8.05
C TRP A 40 -0.37 -18.26 -7.26
N ILE A 41 0.64 -17.89 -6.48
CA ILE A 41 0.68 -16.61 -5.76
C ILE A 41 1.66 -15.69 -6.48
N PHE A 42 1.17 -14.55 -6.95
CA PHE A 42 1.99 -13.52 -7.56
C PHE A 42 2.27 -12.42 -6.54
N ASP A 43 3.55 -12.18 -6.27
CA ASP A 43 4.00 -11.01 -5.52
C ASP A 43 4.24 -9.88 -6.52
N ILE A 44 3.38 -8.85 -6.47
CA ILE A 44 3.37 -7.78 -7.47
C ILE A 44 3.81 -6.47 -6.83
N SER A 45 4.94 -5.93 -7.30
CA SER A 45 5.38 -4.60 -6.93
C SER A 45 4.63 -3.55 -7.73
N LEU A 46 3.94 -2.66 -7.02
CA LEU A 46 3.14 -1.59 -7.62
C LEU A 46 3.86 -0.25 -7.52
N THR A 47 3.80 0.53 -8.59
CA THR A 47 4.26 1.92 -8.59
C THR A 47 3.36 2.80 -7.73
N ALA A 48 3.90 3.89 -7.19
CA ALA A 48 3.19 4.75 -6.25
C ALA A 48 1.98 5.48 -6.88
N ASN A 49 1.98 5.65 -8.19
CA ASN A 49 0.90 6.30 -8.95
C ASN A 49 -0.31 5.39 -9.21
N ARG A 50 -0.20 4.07 -8.98
CA ARG A 50 -1.26 3.10 -9.27
C ARG A 50 -1.88 2.48 -8.00
N PRO A 51 -2.51 3.30 -7.11
CA PRO A 51 -3.16 2.78 -5.91
C PRO A 51 -4.37 1.87 -6.23
N ASP A 52 -5.05 2.07 -7.35
CA ASP A 52 -6.13 1.23 -7.86
C ASP A 52 -5.72 -0.25 -8.02
N CYS A 53 -4.45 -0.50 -8.35
CA CYS A 53 -3.90 -1.84 -8.49
C CYS A 53 -3.61 -2.56 -7.15
N GLN A 54 -3.82 -1.92 -6.00
CA GLN A 54 -3.68 -2.58 -4.68
C GLN A 54 -4.85 -3.51 -4.33
N SER A 55 -5.46 -4.10 -5.34
CA SER A 55 -6.60 -5.00 -5.22
C SER A 55 -6.60 -6.05 -6.33
N ILE A 56 -7.28 -7.16 -6.07
CA ILE A 56 -7.50 -8.19 -7.08
C ILE A 56 -8.25 -7.61 -8.29
N LEU A 57 -9.26 -6.78 -8.05
CA LEU A 57 -10.04 -6.14 -9.11
C LEU A 57 -9.19 -5.18 -9.95
N GLY A 58 -8.31 -4.39 -9.32
CA GLY A 58 -7.41 -3.48 -10.03
C GLY A 58 -6.45 -4.23 -10.96
N ILE A 59 -5.80 -5.28 -10.45
CA ILE A 59 -4.95 -6.15 -11.27
C ILE A 59 -5.76 -6.86 -12.36
N ALA A 60 -6.99 -7.30 -12.06
CA ALA A 60 -7.85 -7.94 -13.05
C ALA A 60 -8.22 -6.99 -14.20
N ARG A 61 -8.39 -5.68 -13.96
CA ARG A 61 -8.59 -4.67 -15.00
C ARG A 61 -7.38 -4.58 -15.93
N GLU A 62 -6.18 -4.54 -15.36
CA GLU A 62 -4.94 -4.50 -16.13
C GLU A 62 -4.72 -5.76 -16.99
N VAL A 63 -4.92 -6.94 -16.40
CA VAL A 63 -4.82 -8.22 -17.11
C VAL A 63 -5.90 -8.33 -18.20
N SER A 64 -7.12 -7.87 -17.92
CA SER A 64 -8.20 -7.81 -18.90
C SER A 64 -7.83 -6.95 -20.10
N ALA A 65 -7.27 -5.76 -19.86
CA ALA A 65 -6.83 -4.84 -20.91
C ALA A 65 -5.68 -5.44 -21.74
N MET A 66 -4.68 -6.03 -21.07
CA MET A 66 -3.51 -6.62 -21.72
C MET A 66 -3.86 -7.85 -22.57
N LEU A 67 -4.71 -8.73 -22.05
CA LEU A 67 -5.09 -9.97 -22.73
C LEU A 67 -6.31 -9.83 -23.64
N GLU A 68 -6.92 -8.64 -23.70
CA GLU A 68 -8.16 -8.34 -24.45
C GLU A 68 -9.31 -9.30 -24.11
N LYS A 69 -9.40 -9.67 -22.83
CA LYS A 69 -10.44 -10.56 -22.33
C LYS A 69 -11.44 -9.79 -21.47
N PRO A 70 -12.72 -10.15 -21.53
CA PRO A 70 -13.74 -9.46 -20.74
C PRO A 70 -13.51 -9.64 -19.24
N LEU A 71 -13.55 -8.53 -18.50
CA LEU A 71 -13.50 -8.52 -17.04
C LEU A 71 -14.86 -8.99 -16.48
N LYS A 72 -14.82 -9.87 -15.50
CA LYS A 72 -16.00 -10.25 -14.70
C LYS A 72 -15.99 -9.42 -13.41
N MET A 73 -16.92 -8.50 -13.31
CA MET A 73 -17.10 -7.73 -12.07
C MET A 73 -17.63 -8.62 -10.94
N PRO A 74 -17.22 -8.38 -9.69
CA PRO A 74 -17.84 -9.07 -8.55
C PRO A 74 -19.34 -8.70 -8.45
N ALA A 75 -20.15 -9.64 -8.01
CA ALA A 75 -21.58 -9.39 -7.77
C ALA A 75 -21.75 -8.40 -6.59
N THR A 76 -22.68 -7.47 -6.73
CA THR A 76 -22.93 -6.38 -5.79
C THR A 76 -24.40 -6.09 -5.54
N ASP A 77 -25.28 -6.90 -6.11
CA ASP A 77 -26.72 -6.85 -5.91
C ASP A 77 -27.08 -7.45 -4.54
N TYR A 78 -27.94 -6.79 -3.84
CA TYR A 78 -28.48 -7.21 -2.55
C TYR A 78 -29.91 -6.71 -2.38
N THR A 79 -30.65 -7.32 -1.45
CA THR A 79 -32.04 -6.99 -1.17
C THR A 79 -32.16 -6.22 0.14
N GLU A 80 -32.68 -5.00 0.08
CA GLU A 80 -33.01 -4.25 1.28
C GLU A 80 -34.36 -4.66 1.85
N THR A 81 -34.41 -4.76 3.16
CA THR A 81 -35.65 -4.99 3.89
C THR A 81 -36.30 -3.67 4.29
N ASP A 82 -37.59 -3.69 4.65
CA ASP A 82 -38.32 -2.49 5.12
C ASP A 82 -37.96 -2.06 6.56
N VAL A 83 -36.97 -2.71 7.19
CA VAL A 83 -36.55 -2.39 8.56
C VAL A 83 -35.70 -1.14 8.54
N GLU A 84 -35.99 -0.20 9.45
CA GLU A 84 -35.22 1.01 9.70
C GLU A 84 -34.64 1.01 11.12
N LYS A 85 -33.42 1.57 11.25
CA LYS A 85 -32.85 1.92 12.55
C LYS A 85 -33.17 3.39 12.84
N GLU A 86 -34.27 3.60 13.59
CA GLU A 86 -34.71 4.95 13.96
C GLU A 86 -33.70 5.69 14.85
N GLY A 87 -33.61 7.00 14.66
CA GLY A 87 -32.83 7.90 15.54
C GLY A 87 -31.31 7.75 15.42
N PHE A 88 -30.79 7.04 14.40
CA PHE A 88 -29.37 6.98 14.13
C PHE A 88 -28.95 8.12 13.19
N SER A 89 -27.77 8.66 13.38
CA SER A 89 -27.21 9.72 12.53
C SER A 89 -25.74 9.51 12.24
N VAL A 90 -25.30 10.03 11.08
CA VAL A 90 -23.89 10.06 10.67
C VAL A 90 -23.54 11.47 10.27
N ARG A 91 -22.45 12.01 10.83
CA ARG A 91 -21.93 13.33 10.46
C ARG A 91 -20.43 13.34 10.34
N VAL A 92 -19.93 14.19 9.46
CA VAL A 92 -18.50 14.42 9.23
C VAL A 92 -18.19 15.87 9.57
N GLU A 93 -17.41 16.10 10.63
CA GLU A 93 -17.00 17.45 11.07
C GLU A 93 -15.71 17.92 10.40
N ALA A 94 -14.94 16.99 9.80
CA ALA A 94 -13.69 17.27 9.12
C ALA A 94 -13.74 16.76 7.67
N PRO A 95 -14.56 17.38 6.78
CA PRO A 95 -14.75 16.92 5.41
C PRO A 95 -13.47 16.98 4.57
N GLU A 96 -12.54 17.86 4.90
CA GLU A 96 -11.22 17.94 4.26
C GLU A 96 -10.33 16.72 4.55
N LEU A 97 -10.60 16.00 5.64
CA LEU A 97 -9.89 14.77 6.03
C LEU A 97 -10.70 13.49 5.74
N CYS A 98 -12.02 13.62 5.62
CA CYS A 98 -12.93 12.54 5.27
C CYS A 98 -13.92 13.03 4.20
N PRO A 99 -13.53 13.08 2.92
CA PRO A 99 -14.39 13.59 1.87
C PRO A 99 -15.60 12.71 1.58
N ARG A 100 -15.54 11.41 1.90
CA ARG A 100 -16.71 10.53 1.82
C ARG A 100 -16.74 9.55 2.97
N TYR A 101 -17.92 9.41 3.56
CA TYR A 101 -18.21 8.44 4.60
C TYR A 101 -19.56 7.78 4.34
N SER A 102 -19.56 6.49 4.07
CA SER A 102 -20.77 5.68 3.89
C SER A 102 -20.92 4.72 5.05
N ALA A 103 -22.13 4.59 5.56
CA ALA A 103 -22.48 3.63 6.58
C ALA A 103 -23.79 2.90 6.24
N HIS A 104 -23.88 1.62 6.52
CA HIS A 104 -25.05 0.81 6.23
C HIS A 104 -25.38 -0.11 7.41
N TYR A 105 -26.62 -0.10 7.85
CA TYR A 105 -27.09 -0.92 8.97
C TYR A 105 -27.49 -2.30 8.51
N VAL A 106 -26.98 -3.33 9.19
CA VAL A 106 -27.33 -4.75 8.98
C VAL A 106 -27.75 -5.31 10.34
N TYR A 107 -28.84 -6.03 10.37
CA TYR A 107 -29.45 -6.61 11.57
C TYR A 107 -29.68 -8.11 11.44
N ASP A 108 -30.14 -8.77 12.51
CA ASP A 108 -30.29 -10.23 12.57
C ASP A 108 -28.98 -10.94 12.19
N VAL A 109 -27.88 -10.36 12.65
CA VAL A 109 -26.52 -10.82 12.35
C VAL A 109 -26.26 -12.10 13.14
N LYS A 110 -25.65 -13.07 12.50
CA LYS A 110 -25.22 -14.34 13.08
C LYS A 110 -23.73 -14.49 12.87
N ILE A 111 -22.99 -14.29 13.93
CA ILE A 111 -21.54 -14.48 13.90
C ILE A 111 -21.22 -15.98 13.84
N GLY A 112 -20.28 -16.32 13.00
CA GLY A 112 -19.84 -17.70 12.82
C GLY A 112 -18.59 -17.77 11.94
N GLU A 113 -18.19 -18.97 11.62
CA GLU A 113 -17.04 -19.19 10.73
C GLU A 113 -17.36 -18.81 9.29
N SER A 114 -16.38 -18.25 8.61
CA SER A 114 -16.45 -18.02 7.17
C SER A 114 -16.41 -19.33 6.37
N PRO A 115 -17.00 -19.36 5.18
CA PRO A 115 -16.94 -20.54 4.34
C PRO A 115 -15.50 -20.86 3.91
N ALA A 116 -15.21 -22.12 3.66
CA ALA A 116 -13.86 -22.61 3.35
C ALA A 116 -13.20 -21.85 2.17
N TRP A 117 -13.98 -21.51 1.13
CA TRP A 117 -13.46 -20.76 -0.01
C TRP A 117 -12.96 -19.35 0.35
N MET A 118 -13.64 -18.66 1.29
CA MET A 118 -13.26 -17.33 1.74
C MET A 118 -12.03 -17.39 2.64
N LYS A 119 -12.01 -18.31 3.61
CA LYS A 119 -10.84 -18.57 4.47
C LYS A 119 -9.59 -18.86 3.63
N ARG A 120 -9.71 -19.75 2.65
CA ARG A 120 -8.60 -20.08 1.75
C ARG A 120 -8.09 -18.86 0.98
N ARG A 121 -8.98 -18.07 0.37
CA ARG A 121 -8.58 -16.88 -0.39
C ARG A 121 -7.90 -15.82 0.48
N LEU A 122 -8.39 -15.62 1.69
CA LEU A 122 -7.76 -14.71 2.65
C LEU A 122 -6.37 -15.22 3.05
N ALA A 123 -6.23 -16.50 3.36
CA ALA A 123 -4.94 -17.11 3.71
C ALA A 123 -3.91 -16.97 2.57
N LEU A 124 -4.31 -17.18 1.30
CA LEU A 124 -3.43 -17.03 0.13
C LEU A 124 -2.90 -15.60 -0.05
N VAL A 125 -3.59 -14.59 0.47
CA VAL A 125 -3.15 -13.19 0.45
C VAL A 125 -2.59 -12.72 1.79
N GLY A 126 -2.26 -13.65 2.69
CA GLY A 126 -1.61 -13.40 3.97
C GLY A 126 -2.52 -12.84 5.07
N MET A 127 -3.82 -13.15 5.05
CA MET A 127 -4.77 -12.75 6.07
C MET A 127 -5.39 -13.97 6.76
N SER A 128 -5.34 -14.00 8.09
CA SER A 128 -6.02 -15.02 8.89
C SER A 128 -7.52 -14.72 8.96
N ALA A 129 -8.34 -15.76 8.82
CA ALA A 129 -9.77 -15.67 9.02
C ALA A 129 -10.11 -15.54 10.52
N ILE A 130 -11.10 -14.71 10.83
CA ILE A 130 -11.53 -14.40 12.21
C ILE A 130 -12.99 -14.81 12.41
N SER A 131 -13.92 -14.15 11.71
CA SER A 131 -15.35 -14.43 11.71
C SER A 131 -15.96 -13.96 10.40
N ASN A 132 -17.12 -14.49 10.04
CA ASN A 132 -17.79 -14.18 8.78
C ASN A 132 -17.91 -12.67 8.50
N VAL A 133 -18.31 -11.86 9.46
CA VAL A 133 -18.49 -10.40 9.30
C VAL A 133 -17.14 -9.70 9.12
N VAL A 134 -16.15 -10.03 9.94
CA VAL A 134 -14.79 -9.46 9.84
C VAL A 134 -14.12 -9.90 8.55
N ASP A 135 -14.28 -11.17 8.19
CA ASP A 135 -13.68 -11.72 6.97
C ASP A 135 -14.30 -11.13 5.70
N ILE A 136 -15.59 -10.77 5.72
CA ILE A 136 -16.22 -10.00 4.63
C ILE A 136 -15.51 -8.66 4.46
N THR A 137 -15.24 -7.91 5.52
CA THR A 137 -14.52 -6.64 5.40
C THR A 137 -13.10 -6.82 4.88
N ASN A 138 -12.40 -7.84 5.35
CA ASN A 138 -11.06 -8.21 4.89
C ASN A 138 -11.05 -8.70 3.44
N TYR A 139 -12.07 -9.45 3.05
CA TYR A 139 -12.23 -9.93 1.68
C TYR A 139 -12.45 -8.77 0.70
N VAL A 140 -13.34 -7.83 1.05
CA VAL A 140 -13.57 -6.62 0.24
C VAL A 140 -12.30 -5.77 0.14
N LEU A 141 -11.55 -5.64 1.24
CA LEU A 141 -10.25 -4.95 1.25
C LEU A 141 -9.29 -5.55 0.19
N LYS A 142 -9.18 -6.87 0.10
CA LYS A 142 -8.29 -7.52 -0.87
C LYS A 142 -8.90 -7.59 -2.28
N GLU A 143 -10.20 -7.84 -2.41
CA GLU A 143 -10.87 -7.94 -3.71
C GLU A 143 -10.99 -6.59 -4.42
N ILE A 144 -11.39 -5.54 -3.72
CA ILE A 144 -11.72 -4.22 -4.29
C ILE A 144 -10.66 -3.17 -3.97
N GLY A 145 -9.92 -3.33 -2.87
CA GLY A 145 -8.96 -2.33 -2.39
C GLY A 145 -9.55 -1.33 -1.39
N GLN A 146 -10.83 -1.46 -1.06
CA GLN A 146 -11.54 -0.60 -0.12
C GLN A 146 -11.42 -1.14 1.30
N PRO A 147 -10.70 -0.45 2.22
CA PRO A 147 -10.75 -0.81 3.63
C PRO A 147 -12.15 -0.54 4.19
N MET A 148 -12.67 -1.50 4.92
CA MET A 148 -13.97 -1.42 5.57
C MET A 148 -13.84 -1.73 7.05
N HIS A 149 -14.81 -1.24 7.83
CA HIS A 149 -14.96 -1.60 9.22
C HIS A 149 -16.41 -1.98 9.52
N ALA A 150 -16.62 -2.78 10.55
CA ALA A 150 -17.93 -3.12 11.06
C ALA A 150 -17.97 -2.82 12.57
N PHE A 151 -18.85 -1.93 12.96
CA PHE A 151 -19.09 -1.61 14.36
C PHE A 151 -20.24 -2.44 14.92
N ASP A 152 -20.07 -3.03 16.09
CA ASP A 152 -21.20 -3.60 16.83
C ASP A 152 -22.11 -2.48 17.31
N CYS A 153 -23.34 -2.45 16.82
CA CYS A 153 -24.31 -1.40 17.14
C CYS A 153 -24.70 -1.33 18.63
N SER A 154 -24.49 -2.41 19.38
CA SER A 154 -24.81 -2.45 20.82
C SER A 154 -23.83 -1.62 21.66
N TYR A 155 -22.64 -1.35 21.14
CA TYR A 155 -21.60 -0.56 21.80
C TYR A 155 -21.50 0.89 21.30
N LEU A 156 -22.31 1.28 20.30
CA LEU A 156 -22.38 2.66 19.83
C LEU A 156 -23.32 3.48 20.70
N GLU A 157 -22.75 4.29 21.58
CA GLU A 157 -23.51 5.18 22.46
C GLU A 157 -24.05 6.39 21.70
N GLY A 158 -25.27 6.83 22.04
CA GLY A 158 -25.90 8.01 21.44
C GLY A 158 -26.49 7.81 20.06
N ASN A 159 -26.49 6.57 19.50
CA ASN A 159 -27.00 6.28 18.15
C ASN A 159 -26.40 7.23 17.08
N GLU A 160 -25.13 7.49 17.15
CA GLU A 160 -24.44 8.40 16.26
C GLU A 160 -23.07 7.84 15.84
N ILE A 161 -22.67 8.16 14.62
CA ILE A 161 -21.28 8.13 14.19
C ILE A 161 -20.87 9.55 13.79
N CYS A 162 -19.76 10.02 14.39
CA CYS A 162 -19.20 11.33 14.12
C CYS A 162 -17.72 11.19 13.74
N VAL A 163 -17.37 11.57 12.48
CA VAL A 163 -15.98 11.63 12.03
C VAL A 163 -15.44 13.02 12.30
N ARG A 164 -14.47 13.13 13.19
CA ARG A 164 -13.91 14.40 13.64
C ARG A 164 -12.42 14.33 13.93
N ARG A 165 -11.79 15.46 14.11
CA ARG A 165 -10.45 15.50 14.68
C ARG A 165 -10.48 15.07 16.17
N ALA A 166 -9.44 14.36 16.60
CA ALA A 166 -9.30 14.03 18.02
C ALA A 166 -9.09 15.30 18.85
N LYS A 167 -9.44 15.21 20.12
CA LYS A 167 -9.11 16.26 21.10
C LYS A 167 -7.69 16.04 21.60
N GLU A 168 -7.07 17.11 22.09
CA GLU A 168 -5.75 17.01 22.69
C GLU A 168 -5.74 16.05 23.88
N ASN A 169 -4.78 15.10 23.88
CA ASN A 169 -4.67 14.02 24.87
C ASN A 169 -5.88 13.05 24.93
N GLU A 170 -6.69 13.00 23.89
CA GLU A 170 -7.76 12.00 23.80
C GLU A 170 -7.17 10.60 23.62
N LYS A 171 -7.77 9.61 24.27
CA LYS A 171 -7.25 8.24 24.28
C LYS A 171 -8.20 7.26 23.64
N ILE A 172 -7.65 6.23 23.01
CA ILE A 172 -8.38 5.08 22.51
C ILE A 172 -7.55 3.81 22.75
N VAL A 173 -8.23 2.71 23.09
CA VAL A 173 -7.66 1.37 23.04
C VAL A 173 -8.12 0.73 21.74
N THR A 174 -7.20 0.29 20.92
CA THR A 174 -7.49 -0.30 19.61
C THR A 174 -7.53 -1.83 19.67
N LEU A 175 -7.94 -2.48 18.57
CA LEU A 175 -8.11 -3.94 18.46
C LEU A 175 -6.83 -4.74 18.78
N ASP A 176 -5.66 -4.14 18.78
CA ASP A 176 -4.40 -4.73 19.21
C ASP A 176 -4.12 -4.58 20.72
N GLU A 177 -5.14 -4.19 21.49
CA GLU A 177 -5.09 -3.96 22.94
C GLU A 177 -4.10 -2.87 23.39
N GLN A 178 -3.64 -2.02 22.45
CA GLN A 178 -2.74 -0.91 22.77
C GLN A 178 -3.51 0.39 23.01
N GLU A 179 -3.11 1.15 24.03
CA GLU A 179 -3.64 2.49 24.28
C GLU A 179 -2.84 3.54 23.50
N TYR A 180 -3.53 4.32 22.68
CA TYR A 180 -2.94 5.43 21.94
C TYR A 180 -3.45 6.76 22.47
N THR A 181 -2.53 7.72 22.66
CA THR A 181 -2.85 9.11 22.99
C THR A 181 -2.78 9.93 21.73
N MET A 182 -3.87 10.62 21.42
CA MET A 182 -4.07 11.37 20.18
C MET A 182 -3.98 12.88 20.41
N ASN A 183 -3.89 13.62 19.33
CA ASN A 183 -3.95 15.07 19.28
C ASN A 183 -4.81 15.55 18.10
N GLU A 184 -4.98 16.86 17.94
CA GLU A 184 -5.83 17.48 16.92
C GLU A 184 -5.45 17.16 15.45
N ASN A 185 -4.25 16.57 15.21
CA ASN A 185 -3.84 16.14 13.88
C ASN A 185 -4.38 14.75 13.51
N ASN A 186 -4.87 13.99 14.47
CA ASN A 186 -5.42 12.66 14.25
C ASN A 186 -6.91 12.74 13.93
N LEU A 187 -7.36 11.98 12.92
CA LEU A 187 -8.77 11.81 12.62
C LEU A 187 -9.30 10.58 13.37
N VAL A 188 -10.45 10.73 14.01
CA VAL A 188 -11.12 9.66 14.75
C VAL A 188 -12.56 9.51 14.31
N ILE A 189 -13.04 8.28 14.39
CA ILE A 189 -14.45 7.97 14.29
C ILE A 189 -14.95 7.81 15.73
N CYS A 190 -15.99 8.55 16.07
CA CYS A 190 -16.60 8.56 17.40
C CYS A 190 -18.05 8.08 17.33
N ASP A 191 -18.53 7.51 18.41
CA ASP A 191 -19.97 7.48 18.69
C ASP A 191 -20.43 8.81 19.31
N GLY A 192 -21.60 8.88 19.90
CA GLY A 192 -22.10 10.10 20.56
C GLY A 192 -21.31 10.54 21.79
N VAL A 193 -20.36 9.74 22.29
CA VAL A 193 -19.67 9.97 23.56
C VAL A 193 -18.14 9.88 23.43
N LYS A 194 -17.62 8.84 22.77
CA LYS A 194 -16.20 8.45 22.77
C LYS A 194 -15.67 8.07 21.39
N PRO A 195 -14.34 8.07 21.17
CA PRO A 195 -13.74 7.52 19.97
C PRO A 195 -13.90 5.99 19.93
N VAL A 196 -14.28 5.47 18.75
CA VAL A 196 -14.51 4.06 18.47
C VAL A 196 -13.58 3.52 17.38
N ALA A 197 -12.86 4.39 16.64
CA ALA A 197 -11.79 3.98 15.74
C ALA A 197 -10.80 5.13 15.46
N LEU A 198 -9.56 4.75 15.15
CA LEU A 198 -8.58 5.61 14.47
C LEU A 198 -8.87 5.55 12.97
N ALA A 199 -9.36 6.64 12.39
CA ALA A 199 -9.82 6.68 11.01
C ALA A 199 -8.74 6.21 10.02
N GLY A 200 -9.05 5.19 9.25
CA GLY A 200 -8.16 4.60 8.26
C GLY A 200 -6.94 3.85 8.80
N VAL A 201 -6.80 3.69 10.10
CA VAL A 201 -5.68 2.99 10.73
C VAL A 201 -6.16 1.72 11.43
N MET A 202 -7.02 1.83 12.45
CA MET A 202 -7.46 0.66 13.22
C MET A 202 -8.74 0.94 14.01
N GLY A 203 -9.62 -0.07 14.08
CA GLY A 203 -10.82 -0.04 14.92
C GLY A 203 -10.49 -0.01 16.42
N GLY A 204 -11.42 0.49 17.20
CA GLY A 204 -11.36 0.47 18.67
C GLY A 204 -11.84 -0.87 19.23
N LEU A 205 -11.20 -1.31 20.31
CA LEU A 205 -11.60 -2.51 21.06
C LEU A 205 -13.01 -2.39 21.65
N ASN A 206 -13.44 -1.16 21.88
CA ASN A 206 -14.72 -0.83 22.51
C ASN A 206 -15.94 -0.93 21.57
N SER A 207 -15.76 -1.28 20.31
CA SER A 207 -16.83 -1.44 19.30
C SER A 207 -16.60 -2.65 18.39
N GLU A 208 -15.74 -3.57 18.81
CA GLU A 208 -15.39 -4.78 18.07
C GLU A 208 -16.59 -5.75 17.90
N ILE A 209 -16.54 -6.51 16.83
CA ILE A 209 -17.50 -7.60 16.58
C ILE A 209 -17.18 -8.78 17.50
N ARG A 210 -18.20 -9.29 18.18
CA ARG A 210 -18.13 -10.42 19.13
C ARG A 210 -19.14 -11.51 18.74
N ASP A 211 -19.00 -12.68 19.32
CA ASP A 211 -19.91 -13.79 19.08
C ASP A 211 -21.39 -13.46 19.41
N THR A 212 -21.61 -12.45 20.26
CA THR A 212 -22.93 -11.98 20.69
C THR A 212 -23.47 -10.81 19.84
N THR A 213 -22.76 -10.39 18.81
CA THR A 213 -23.18 -9.28 17.95
C THR A 213 -24.39 -9.66 17.12
N GLU A 214 -25.49 -8.92 17.28
CA GLU A 214 -26.77 -9.13 16.58
C GLU A 214 -27.03 -8.09 15.48
N ALA A 215 -26.33 -6.96 15.52
CA ALA A 215 -26.47 -5.90 14.53
C ALA A 215 -25.16 -5.13 14.33
N VAL A 216 -24.85 -4.80 13.09
CA VAL A 216 -23.62 -4.08 12.73
C VAL A 216 -23.93 -2.84 11.92
N MET A 217 -23.07 -1.83 12.08
CA MET A 217 -22.99 -0.70 11.18
C MET A 217 -21.70 -0.86 10.35
N PHE A 218 -21.84 -1.19 9.08
CA PHE A 218 -20.71 -1.19 8.17
C PHE A 218 -20.26 0.22 7.85
N GLU A 219 -18.96 0.40 7.77
CA GLU A 219 -18.29 1.60 7.32
C GLU A 219 -17.55 1.33 6.01
N SER A 220 -17.68 2.26 5.08
CA SER A 220 -16.83 2.35 3.90
C SER A 220 -16.55 3.82 3.65
N ALA A 221 -15.30 4.25 3.75
CA ALA A 221 -14.96 5.66 3.74
C ALA A 221 -13.73 5.95 2.89
N LYS A 222 -13.59 7.22 2.50
CA LYS A 222 -12.35 7.80 1.96
C LYS A 222 -11.76 8.73 3.01
N PHE A 223 -10.48 8.54 3.33
CA PHE A 223 -9.73 9.40 4.24
C PHE A 223 -8.54 10.04 3.52
N ALA A 224 -8.17 11.24 3.94
CA ALA A 224 -7.05 11.99 3.37
C ALA A 224 -5.73 11.24 3.55
N ARG A 225 -5.04 10.95 2.45
CA ARG A 225 -3.78 10.18 2.36
C ARG A 225 -2.73 10.64 3.36
N ASP A 226 -2.47 11.93 3.37
CA ASP A 226 -1.44 12.54 4.23
C ASP A 226 -1.77 12.45 5.72
N ASN A 227 -3.05 12.55 6.07
CA ASN A 227 -3.48 12.43 7.46
C ASN A 227 -3.30 11.01 7.97
N VAL A 228 -3.77 10.01 7.23
CA VAL A 228 -3.60 8.59 7.61
C VAL A 228 -2.13 8.23 7.71
N ARG A 229 -1.30 8.63 6.72
CA ARG A 229 0.15 8.39 6.74
C ARG A 229 0.83 9.00 7.95
N LYS A 230 0.53 10.27 8.27
CA LYS A 230 1.11 10.96 9.43
C LYS A 230 0.67 10.31 10.73
N THR A 231 -0.61 9.95 10.85
CA THR A 231 -1.17 9.27 12.02
C THR A 231 -0.52 7.89 12.23
N ALA A 232 -0.50 7.05 11.18
CA ALA A 232 0.09 5.71 11.25
C ALA A 232 1.58 5.75 11.65
N ARG A 233 2.35 6.68 11.09
CA ARG A 233 3.77 6.86 11.42
C ARG A 233 3.99 7.39 12.82
N ALA A 234 3.23 8.39 13.25
CA ALA A 234 3.36 8.99 14.58
C ALA A 234 3.04 7.98 15.68
N LEU A 235 2.07 7.10 15.45
CA LEU A 235 1.68 6.05 16.39
C LEU A 235 2.50 4.75 16.21
N GLY A 236 3.41 4.69 15.24
CA GLY A 236 4.20 3.50 14.94
C GLY A 236 3.35 2.31 14.47
N LYS A 237 2.18 2.57 13.84
CA LYS A 237 1.19 1.54 13.51
C LYS A 237 0.91 1.50 12.01
N ALA A 238 1.50 0.53 11.33
CA ALA A 238 1.18 0.22 9.94
C ALA A 238 0.18 -0.94 9.89
N THR A 239 -0.90 -0.77 9.13
CA THR A 239 -1.94 -1.79 8.91
C THR A 239 -2.24 -1.92 7.42
N ASP A 240 -2.90 -3.01 7.02
CA ASP A 240 -3.37 -3.20 5.65
C ASP A 240 -4.29 -2.06 5.18
N ALA A 241 -5.10 -1.50 6.08
CA ALA A 241 -5.96 -0.36 5.81
C ALA A 241 -5.14 0.93 5.61
N SER A 242 -4.23 1.26 6.55
CA SER A 242 -3.41 2.45 6.45
C SER A 242 -2.50 2.44 5.22
N ALA A 243 -1.97 1.27 4.85
CA ALA A 243 -1.16 1.11 3.64
C ALA A 243 -1.92 1.44 2.34
N ARG A 244 -3.23 1.21 2.30
CA ARG A 244 -4.08 1.58 1.16
C ARG A 244 -4.42 3.06 1.17
N TYR A 245 -4.89 3.56 2.31
CA TYR A 245 -5.25 4.97 2.44
C TYR A 245 -4.06 5.90 2.19
N GLU A 246 -2.85 5.56 2.66
CA GLU A 246 -1.66 6.40 2.42
C GLU A 246 -1.23 6.48 0.95
N LYS A 247 -1.64 5.52 0.12
CA LYS A 247 -1.42 5.54 -1.32
C LYS A 247 -2.60 6.12 -2.10
N GLY A 248 -3.81 6.03 -1.56
CA GLY A 248 -5.04 6.55 -2.11
C GLY A 248 -6.14 5.50 -2.20
N VAL A 249 -7.34 5.90 -1.83
CA VAL A 249 -8.59 5.15 -2.01
C VAL A 249 -9.60 6.10 -2.62
N ASP A 250 -10.23 5.69 -3.69
CA ASP A 250 -11.14 6.51 -4.48
C ASP A 250 -12.60 6.43 -4.00
N GLU A 251 -13.42 7.39 -4.40
CA GLU A 251 -14.83 7.45 -4.02
C GLU A 251 -15.67 6.34 -4.69
N TYR A 252 -15.27 5.86 -5.87
CA TYR A 252 -15.95 4.76 -6.56
C TYR A 252 -15.79 3.45 -5.79
N SER A 253 -14.57 3.14 -5.33
CA SER A 253 -14.26 1.95 -4.53
C SER A 253 -15.00 1.98 -3.20
N THR A 254 -15.23 3.17 -2.59
CA THR A 254 -16.04 3.31 -1.37
C THR A 254 -17.47 2.79 -1.57
N VAL A 255 -18.12 3.16 -2.68
CA VAL A 255 -19.48 2.69 -3.00
C VAL A 255 -19.48 1.20 -3.38
N LEU A 256 -18.54 0.79 -4.21
CA LEU A 256 -18.43 -0.58 -4.68
C LEU A 256 -18.16 -1.55 -3.52
N GLY A 257 -17.27 -1.17 -2.60
CA GLY A 257 -16.91 -1.93 -1.40
C GLY A 257 -18.12 -2.15 -0.49
N MET A 258 -18.89 -1.08 -0.22
CA MET A 258 -20.11 -1.21 0.57
C MET A 258 -21.10 -2.18 -0.07
N LYS A 259 -21.42 -2.01 -1.36
CA LYS A 259 -22.33 -2.91 -2.09
C LYS A 259 -21.85 -4.35 -2.07
N ARG A 260 -20.54 -4.56 -2.23
CA ARG A 260 -19.96 -5.92 -2.20
C ARG A 260 -20.08 -6.57 -0.82
N ALA A 261 -19.82 -5.83 0.24
CA ALA A 261 -19.98 -6.34 1.60
C ALA A 261 -21.42 -6.74 1.90
N LEU A 262 -22.39 -5.91 1.51
CA LEU A 262 -23.82 -6.18 1.69
C LEU A 262 -24.28 -7.41 0.88
N HIS A 263 -23.80 -7.53 -0.37
CA HIS A 263 -24.03 -8.73 -1.18
C HIS A 263 -23.50 -10.00 -0.48
N LEU A 264 -22.28 -9.95 0.05
CA LEU A 264 -21.68 -11.09 0.76
C LEU A 264 -22.43 -11.42 2.06
N MET A 265 -22.95 -10.42 2.78
CA MET A 265 -23.80 -10.65 3.97
C MET A 265 -25.08 -11.45 3.60
N GLU A 266 -25.70 -11.10 2.49
CA GLU A 266 -26.89 -11.81 1.98
C GLU A 266 -26.53 -13.20 1.44
N GLU A 267 -25.49 -13.31 0.59
CA GLU A 267 -25.00 -14.57 0.00
C GLU A 267 -24.65 -15.61 1.08
N LEU A 268 -24.00 -15.18 2.14
CA LEU A 268 -23.62 -16.05 3.26
C LEU A 268 -24.75 -16.26 4.27
N GLY A 269 -25.85 -15.55 4.14
CA GLY A 269 -27.01 -15.64 5.05
C GLY A 269 -26.66 -15.25 6.49
N CYS A 270 -25.66 -14.41 6.70
CA CYS A 270 -25.18 -14.05 8.03
C CYS A 270 -25.74 -12.71 8.57
N GLY A 271 -26.68 -12.09 7.85
CA GLY A 271 -27.39 -10.89 8.30
C GLY A 271 -28.42 -10.43 7.28
N LYS A 272 -29.27 -9.48 7.69
CA LYS A 272 -30.28 -8.85 6.83
C LYS A 272 -29.98 -7.39 6.61
N VAL A 273 -29.95 -6.97 5.35
CA VAL A 273 -29.64 -5.59 4.97
C VAL A 273 -30.88 -4.72 5.22
N SER A 274 -30.73 -3.70 6.02
CA SER A 274 -31.74 -2.68 6.30
C SER A 274 -31.74 -1.64 5.17
N ARG A 275 -32.84 -0.89 5.03
CA ARG A 275 -32.85 0.31 4.19
C ARG A 275 -32.19 1.53 4.84
N THR A 276 -31.76 1.44 6.09
CA THR A 276 -31.04 2.52 6.76
C THR A 276 -29.61 2.55 6.29
N HIS A 277 -29.30 3.58 5.52
CA HIS A 277 -27.94 3.86 5.07
C HIS A 277 -27.66 5.36 5.07
N PHE A 278 -26.39 5.69 5.13
CA PHE A 278 -25.89 7.08 5.14
C PHE A 278 -24.76 7.17 4.12
N ASP A 279 -24.73 8.26 3.38
CA ASP A 279 -23.65 8.57 2.44
C ASP A 279 -23.37 10.08 2.48
N VAL A 280 -22.43 10.48 3.33
CA VAL A 280 -21.94 11.85 3.42
C VAL A 280 -20.81 12.00 2.41
N ASN A 281 -21.04 12.73 1.33
CA ASN A 281 -20.08 12.94 0.27
C ASN A 281 -19.84 14.43 0.02
N THR A 282 -18.62 14.88 0.25
CA THR A 282 -18.11 16.23 -0.06
C THR A 282 -16.91 16.17 -1.01
N GLY A 283 -16.55 14.95 -1.44
CA GLY A 283 -15.45 14.68 -2.36
C GLY A 283 -15.84 14.70 -3.84
N ASN A 284 -15.06 14.01 -4.65
CA ASN A 284 -15.27 13.95 -6.09
C ASN A 284 -16.48 13.09 -6.46
N SER A 285 -16.99 13.30 -7.69
CA SER A 285 -17.97 12.40 -8.28
C SER A 285 -17.35 11.02 -8.54
N ILE A 286 -18.21 9.99 -8.51
CA ILE A 286 -17.86 8.63 -8.96
C ILE A 286 -18.00 8.46 -10.47
N ASP A 287 -18.48 9.48 -11.17
CA ASP A 287 -18.61 9.49 -12.62
C ASP A 287 -17.24 9.72 -13.28
N PRO A 288 -17.00 9.17 -14.47
CA PRO A 288 -15.79 9.45 -15.22
C PRO A 288 -15.61 10.93 -15.51
N THR A 289 -14.37 11.40 -15.43
CA THR A 289 -14.01 12.81 -15.70
C THR A 289 -13.44 12.96 -17.10
N PRO A 290 -13.94 13.88 -17.94
CA PRO A 290 -13.40 14.08 -19.28
C PRO A 290 -12.01 14.72 -19.22
N MET A 291 -11.12 14.24 -20.11
CA MET A 291 -9.78 14.78 -20.31
C MET A 291 -9.47 14.82 -21.80
N THR A 292 -8.84 15.91 -22.27
CA THR A 292 -8.40 16.04 -23.65
C THR A 292 -6.90 16.30 -23.70
N VAL A 293 -6.18 15.53 -24.51
CA VAL A 293 -4.73 15.66 -24.72
C VAL A 293 -4.40 15.64 -26.21
N SER A 294 -3.23 16.14 -26.60
CA SER A 294 -2.72 16.12 -27.97
C SER A 294 -2.05 14.79 -28.28
N VAL A 295 -2.47 14.10 -29.35
CA VAL A 295 -1.84 12.84 -29.83
C VAL A 295 -0.39 13.08 -30.21
N SER A 296 -0.09 14.19 -30.89
CA SER A 296 1.29 14.53 -31.26
C SER A 296 2.19 14.77 -30.05
N LYS A 297 1.67 15.35 -28.96
CA LYS A 297 2.42 15.48 -27.69
C LYS A 297 2.66 14.13 -27.03
N VAL A 298 1.66 13.23 -27.02
CA VAL A 298 1.80 11.85 -26.53
C VAL A 298 2.93 11.13 -27.29
N ASN A 299 2.87 11.10 -28.61
CA ASN A 299 3.90 10.50 -29.45
C ASN A 299 5.27 11.18 -29.27
N GLY A 300 5.28 12.51 -29.12
CA GLY A 300 6.50 13.28 -28.87
C GLY A 300 7.23 12.87 -27.59
N VAL A 301 6.49 12.62 -26.49
CA VAL A 301 7.07 12.10 -25.23
C VAL A 301 7.59 10.68 -25.40
N LEU A 302 6.85 9.84 -26.10
CA LEU A 302 7.25 8.45 -26.35
C LEU A 302 8.48 8.35 -27.27
N GLY A 303 8.72 9.36 -28.11
CA GLY A 303 9.79 9.36 -29.11
C GLY A 303 9.56 8.35 -30.24
N ILE A 304 8.34 7.85 -30.39
CA ILE A 304 7.89 6.93 -31.44
C ILE A 304 6.49 7.31 -31.90
N GLU A 305 6.14 6.93 -33.12
CA GLU A 305 4.80 7.11 -33.68
C GLU A 305 3.94 5.88 -33.41
N VAL A 306 3.06 5.97 -32.41
CA VAL A 306 2.03 4.94 -32.15
C VAL A 306 0.82 5.27 -33.02
N PRO A 307 0.31 4.34 -33.85
CA PRO A 307 -0.85 4.59 -34.70
C PRO A 307 -2.10 4.95 -33.86
N GLU A 308 -2.90 5.89 -34.35
CA GLU A 308 -4.15 6.31 -33.68
C GLU A 308 -5.08 5.14 -33.34
N ALA A 309 -5.19 4.16 -34.26
CA ALA A 309 -5.99 2.95 -34.03
C ALA A 309 -5.52 2.15 -32.81
N GLU A 310 -4.19 2.10 -32.57
CA GLU A 310 -3.61 1.43 -31.41
C GLU A 310 -3.84 2.23 -30.13
N ILE A 311 -3.69 3.56 -30.19
CA ILE A 311 -4.01 4.43 -29.04
C ILE A 311 -5.48 4.25 -28.64
N LEU A 312 -6.40 4.29 -29.61
CA LEU A 312 -7.84 4.06 -29.36
C LEU A 312 -8.10 2.67 -28.78
N ARG A 313 -7.47 1.63 -29.30
CA ARG A 313 -7.61 0.25 -28.81
C ARG A 313 -7.15 0.13 -27.37
N ILE A 314 -5.96 0.65 -27.07
CA ILE A 314 -5.35 0.60 -25.73
C ILE A 314 -6.23 1.35 -24.72
N MET A 315 -6.57 2.61 -25.02
CA MET A 315 -7.37 3.43 -24.10
C MET A 315 -8.76 2.85 -23.89
N LYS A 316 -9.37 2.25 -24.93
CA LYS A 316 -10.65 1.56 -24.80
C LYS A 316 -10.55 0.33 -23.89
N ASN A 317 -9.50 -0.49 -24.04
CA ASN A 317 -9.29 -1.67 -23.22
C ASN A 317 -9.05 -1.31 -21.74
N LEU A 318 -8.47 -0.14 -21.47
CA LEU A 318 -8.28 0.43 -20.15
C LEU A 318 -9.52 1.15 -19.59
N ASN A 319 -10.67 1.11 -20.30
CA ASN A 319 -11.95 1.73 -19.94
C ASN A 319 -11.97 3.25 -19.94
N PHE A 320 -11.14 3.91 -20.75
CA PHE A 320 -11.12 5.36 -20.88
C PHE A 320 -12.11 5.94 -21.90
N ALA A 321 -12.88 5.12 -22.61
CA ALA A 321 -13.82 5.53 -23.64
C ALA A 321 -13.27 6.62 -24.59
N PRO A 322 -12.21 6.33 -25.38
CA PRO A 322 -11.48 7.33 -26.14
C PRO A 322 -12.18 7.74 -27.43
N GLU A 323 -12.01 9.02 -27.82
CA GLU A 323 -12.39 9.58 -29.11
C GLU A 323 -11.23 10.43 -29.65
N ILE A 324 -10.88 10.30 -30.95
CA ILE A 324 -9.88 11.14 -31.60
C ILE A 324 -10.55 12.02 -32.65
N ASN A 325 -10.25 13.32 -32.62
CA ASN A 325 -10.67 14.28 -33.62
C ASN A 325 -9.46 15.15 -34.02
N GLY A 326 -8.85 14.84 -35.17
CA GLY A 326 -7.58 15.45 -35.56
C GLY A 326 -6.46 15.11 -34.59
N ASP A 327 -5.82 16.10 -33.97
CA ASP A 327 -4.78 15.91 -32.97
C ASP A 327 -5.32 15.78 -31.52
N GLU A 328 -6.61 15.89 -31.32
CA GLU A 328 -7.23 15.85 -29.99
C GLU A 328 -7.72 14.44 -29.67
N LEU A 329 -7.16 13.84 -28.62
CA LEU A 329 -7.63 12.62 -27.97
C LEU A 329 -8.45 13.04 -26.74
N THR A 330 -9.75 12.79 -26.77
CA THR A 330 -10.63 12.94 -25.61
C THR A 330 -10.89 11.59 -24.98
N ILE A 331 -10.72 11.48 -23.67
CA ILE A 331 -10.94 10.28 -22.86
C ILE A 331 -11.84 10.59 -21.68
N GLN A 332 -12.46 9.54 -21.14
CA GLN A 332 -13.23 9.58 -19.90
C GLN A 332 -12.43 8.85 -18.81
N VAL A 333 -11.79 9.60 -17.92
CA VAL A 333 -10.95 9.04 -16.85
C VAL A 333 -11.85 8.41 -15.79
N PRO A 334 -11.77 7.09 -15.56
CA PRO A 334 -12.54 6.44 -14.51
C PRO A 334 -12.18 6.97 -13.12
N ALA A 335 -13.14 7.08 -12.21
CA ALA A 335 -12.92 7.64 -10.89
C ALA A 335 -11.89 6.88 -10.04
N TYR A 336 -11.65 5.60 -10.31
CA TYR A 336 -10.61 4.81 -9.63
C TYR A 336 -9.17 5.13 -10.12
N ARG A 337 -9.00 5.93 -11.18
CA ARG A 337 -7.72 6.41 -11.69
C ARG A 337 -7.39 7.79 -11.11
N GLU A 338 -7.27 7.86 -9.79
CA GLU A 338 -6.94 9.10 -9.08
C GLU A 338 -5.61 9.74 -9.54
N ASP A 339 -4.68 8.92 -10.02
CA ASP A 339 -3.40 9.36 -10.58
C ASP A 339 -3.56 10.26 -11.82
N MET A 340 -4.66 10.13 -12.55
CA MET A 340 -4.96 10.90 -13.75
C MET A 340 -6.01 12.01 -13.54
N LEU A 341 -6.63 12.09 -12.35
CA LEU A 341 -7.58 13.16 -12.05
C LEU A 341 -6.85 14.48 -11.81
N PRO A 342 -7.47 15.62 -12.17
CA PRO A 342 -6.88 16.93 -11.92
C PRO A 342 -6.77 17.20 -10.41
N GLU A 343 -5.59 17.59 -9.95
CA GLU A 343 -5.34 18.02 -8.58
C GLU A 343 -5.38 19.56 -8.48
N GLY A 344 -6.50 20.09 -8.04
CA GLY A 344 -6.68 21.53 -7.79
C GLY A 344 -6.78 22.41 -9.05
N GLU A 345 -6.49 23.71 -8.89
CA GLU A 345 -6.61 24.73 -9.96
C GLU A 345 -5.40 24.77 -10.91
N ASN A 346 -4.34 24.02 -10.65
CA ASN A 346 -3.16 23.98 -11.51
C ASN A 346 -3.43 23.04 -12.70
N ASP A 347 -3.63 23.64 -13.84
CA ASP A 347 -3.80 22.96 -15.13
C ASP A 347 -2.45 22.41 -15.62
N VAL A 348 -2.05 21.28 -15.07
CA VAL A 348 -0.88 20.54 -15.55
C VAL A 348 -1.29 19.70 -16.75
N GLU A 349 -0.58 19.86 -17.88
CA GLU A 349 -0.84 19.03 -19.05
C GLU A 349 -0.65 17.53 -18.71
N ARG A 350 -1.70 16.74 -18.92
CA ARG A 350 -1.76 15.31 -18.55
C ARG A 350 -1.36 14.35 -19.67
N TYR A 351 -0.82 14.84 -20.78
CA TYR A 351 -0.37 13.97 -21.87
C TYR A 351 0.75 13.00 -21.47
N PRO A 352 1.63 13.25 -20.48
CA PRO A 352 2.59 12.24 -20.03
C PRO A 352 1.93 11.04 -19.36
N ASP A 353 0.85 11.25 -18.61
CA ASP A 353 0.11 10.17 -17.95
C ASP A 353 -0.57 9.27 -19.00
N VAL A 354 -1.12 9.88 -20.07
CA VAL A 354 -1.67 9.13 -21.20
C VAL A 354 -0.58 8.41 -21.97
N ALA A 355 0.59 9.03 -22.16
CA ALA A 355 1.74 8.40 -22.82
C ALA A 355 2.23 7.17 -22.04
N GLU A 356 2.25 7.22 -20.69
CA GLU A 356 2.56 6.07 -19.85
C GLU A 356 1.59 4.91 -20.13
N GLU A 357 0.28 5.19 -20.15
CA GLU A 357 -0.73 4.15 -20.41
C GLU A 357 -0.57 3.53 -21.82
N VAL A 358 -0.29 4.36 -22.81
CA VAL A 358 -0.09 3.90 -24.17
C VAL A 358 1.14 3.00 -24.27
N ILE A 359 2.30 3.44 -23.78
CA ILE A 359 3.55 2.70 -23.99
C ILE A 359 3.59 1.39 -23.18
N ARG A 360 3.07 1.36 -21.95
CA ARG A 360 3.08 0.15 -21.14
C ARG A 360 2.21 -0.97 -21.71
N MET A 361 1.17 -0.62 -22.52
CA MET A 361 0.32 -1.58 -23.22
C MET A 361 0.78 -1.85 -24.65
N TYR A 362 1.37 -0.85 -25.33
CA TYR A 362 1.94 -1.02 -26.66
C TYR A 362 3.21 -1.86 -26.62
N GLY A 363 4.04 -1.65 -25.60
CA GLY A 363 5.27 -2.37 -25.31
C GLY A 363 6.52 -1.52 -25.48
N TYR A 364 7.37 -1.53 -24.45
CA TYR A 364 8.64 -0.80 -24.44
C TYR A 364 9.64 -1.30 -25.49
N ASP A 365 9.48 -2.53 -25.97
CA ASP A 365 10.33 -3.12 -27.04
C ASP A 365 10.20 -2.38 -28.38
N HIS A 366 9.13 -1.58 -28.55
CA HIS A 366 8.97 -0.74 -29.75
C HIS A 366 9.79 0.56 -29.69
N VAL A 367 10.32 0.92 -28.51
CA VAL A 367 11.19 2.09 -28.36
C VAL A 367 12.60 1.72 -28.77
N THR A 368 13.06 2.27 -29.89
CA THR A 368 14.41 2.02 -30.40
C THR A 368 15.40 3.03 -29.86
N ASP A 369 16.60 2.57 -29.57
CA ASP A 369 17.71 3.45 -29.19
C ASP A 369 18.04 4.44 -30.30
N THR A 370 18.09 5.72 -29.97
CA THR A 370 18.43 6.78 -30.92
C THR A 370 19.64 7.58 -30.43
N PHE A 371 20.52 7.96 -31.33
CA PHE A 371 21.56 8.93 -31.01
C PHE A 371 20.99 10.35 -31.01
N LEU A 372 21.51 11.19 -30.13
CA LEU A 372 21.18 12.61 -30.11
C LEU A 372 21.55 13.27 -31.44
N SER A 373 20.56 13.58 -32.27
CA SER A 373 20.76 14.09 -33.65
C SER A 373 21.31 15.52 -33.67
N ALA A 374 21.23 16.28 -32.61
CA ALA A 374 21.64 17.68 -32.49
C ALA A 374 22.62 17.97 -31.35
N ALA A 375 23.24 16.94 -30.78
CA ALA A 375 24.22 17.17 -29.71
C ALA A 375 25.46 17.88 -30.26
N GLN A 376 25.71 19.08 -29.81
CA GLN A 376 27.05 19.64 -29.90
C GLN A 376 27.97 18.70 -29.09
N VAL A 377 28.92 18.09 -29.76
CA VAL A 377 29.96 17.32 -29.11
C VAL A 377 30.81 18.31 -28.31
N THR A 378 30.52 18.43 -27.04
CA THR A 378 31.39 19.14 -26.11
C THR A 378 32.59 18.24 -25.86
N MET A 379 33.80 18.76 -26.15
CA MET A 379 35.03 18.06 -25.76
C MET A 379 35.04 18.00 -24.24
N GLY A 380 34.70 16.84 -23.70
CA GLY A 380 34.87 16.56 -22.27
C GLY A 380 36.36 16.54 -21.92
N GLY A 381 36.67 16.54 -20.65
CA GLY A 381 38.01 16.42 -20.11
C GLY A 381 38.09 16.87 -18.69
N TYR A 382 39.15 16.52 -18.03
CA TYR A 382 39.44 16.98 -16.68
C TYR A 382 39.91 18.42 -16.71
N ASN A 383 39.43 19.24 -15.77
CA ASN A 383 40.03 20.54 -15.50
C ASN A 383 41.40 20.37 -14.83
N GLU A 384 42.16 21.47 -14.64
CA GLU A 384 43.52 21.40 -14.11
C GLU A 384 43.57 20.88 -12.65
N GLU A 385 42.56 21.15 -11.85
CA GLU A 385 42.43 20.64 -10.49
C GLU A 385 42.22 19.14 -10.48
N GLN A 386 41.28 18.63 -11.29
CA GLN A 386 41.01 17.20 -11.46
C GLN A 386 42.22 16.43 -12.02
N LYS A 387 42.96 17.03 -12.96
CA LYS A 387 44.22 16.47 -13.47
C LYS A 387 45.28 16.38 -12.38
N GLY A 388 45.39 17.43 -11.57
CA GLY A 388 46.33 17.49 -10.43
C GLY A 388 45.97 16.42 -9.38
N GLU A 389 44.72 16.29 -9.01
CA GLU A 389 44.24 15.27 -8.09
C GLU A 389 44.54 13.86 -8.60
N LEU A 390 44.19 13.57 -9.87
CA LEU A 390 44.45 12.27 -10.49
C LEU A 390 45.95 11.94 -10.57
N ALA A 391 46.79 12.93 -10.91
CA ALA A 391 48.26 12.78 -10.93
C ALA A 391 48.80 12.48 -9.52
N LEU A 392 48.30 13.16 -8.49
CA LEU A 392 48.66 12.90 -7.10
C LEU A 392 48.28 11.49 -6.66
N LYS A 393 47.05 11.06 -6.93
CA LYS A 393 46.57 9.71 -6.63
C LYS A 393 47.43 8.65 -7.30
N ASN A 394 47.70 8.80 -8.61
CA ASN A 394 48.55 7.87 -9.36
C ASN A 394 49.96 7.80 -8.80
N THR A 395 50.54 8.97 -8.41
CA THR A 395 51.87 9.02 -7.83
C THR A 395 51.93 8.26 -6.51
N LEU A 396 50.96 8.47 -5.62
CA LEU A 396 50.88 7.76 -4.34
C LEU A 396 50.69 6.24 -4.55
N CYS A 397 49.88 5.83 -5.51
CA CYS A 397 49.70 4.41 -5.85
C CYS A 397 51.01 3.77 -6.35
N THR A 398 51.80 4.47 -7.17
CA THR A 398 53.11 3.98 -7.63
C THR A 398 54.16 3.90 -6.51
N MET A 399 53.98 4.66 -5.44
CA MET A 399 54.80 4.56 -4.21
C MET A 399 54.35 3.41 -3.29
N GLY A 400 53.36 2.63 -3.66
CA GLY A 400 52.81 1.51 -2.88
C GLY A 400 51.78 1.92 -1.81
N ILE A 401 51.22 3.11 -1.92
CA ILE A 401 50.15 3.60 -1.04
C ILE A 401 48.82 3.29 -1.69
N TYR A 402 47.91 2.63 -0.96
CA TYR A 402 46.59 2.29 -1.44
C TYR A 402 45.57 3.39 -1.11
N GLU A 403 44.69 3.69 -2.08
CA GLU A 403 43.56 4.54 -1.85
C GLU A 403 42.48 3.73 -1.09
N CYS A 404 41.94 4.32 0.00
CA CYS A 404 40.91 3.73 0.82
C CYS A 404 39.63 4.55 0.80
N MET A 405 38.51 3.91 0.62
CA MET A 405 37.19 4.50 0.81
C MET A 405 36.58 3.98 2.11
N HIS A 406 36.15 4.89 2.96
CA HIS A 406 35.57 4.56 4.25
C HIS A 406 34.15 5.12 4.39
N TYR A 407 33.36 4.53 5.27
CA TYR A 407 32.06 5.09 5.63
C TYR A 407 32.18 6.50 6.17
N SER A 408 31.18 7.32 5.90
CA SER A 408 31.09 8.69 6.46
C SER A 408 30.63 8.67 7.93
N PHE A 409 30.39 7.51 8.48
CA PHE A 409 29.92 7.29 9.84
C PHE A 409 30.94 6.51 10.65
N PHE A 410 30.90 6.70 11.97
CA PHE A 410 31.76 5.99 12.92
C PHE A 410 31.06 5.86 14.28
N SER A 411 31.65 5.09 15.19
CA SER A 411 31.16 4.85 16.54
C SER A 411 31.66 5.93 17.52
N PRO A 412 30.86 6.29 18.54
CA PRO A 412 31.39 7.01 19.71
C PRO A 412 32.62 6.32 20.33
N ALA A 413 32.62 4.97 20.36
CA ALA A 413 33.74 4.19 20.86
C ALA A 413 35.04 4.37 20.06
N ASP A 414 34.97 4.68 18.77
CA ASP A 414 36.13 4.94 17.93
C ASP A 414 36.93 6.18 18.43
N LEU A 415 36.23 7.21 18.94
CA LEU A 415 36.84 8.39 19.52
C LEU A 415 37.58 8.07 20.82
N ASP A 416 37.08 7.12 21.60
CA ASP A 416 37.72 6.66 22.83
C ASP A 416 38.95 5.79 22.54
N LEU A 417 38.87 4.92 21.52
CA LEU A 417 40.00 4.13 21.03
C LEU A 417 41.14 5.01 20.54
N LEU A 418 40.84 6.13 19.92
CA LEU A 418 41.85 7.15 19.53
C LEU A 418 42.42 7.91 20.72
N LYS A 419 41.92 7.68 21.94
CA LYS A 419 42.35 8.37 23.19
C LYS A 419 42.30 9.91 23.08
N LEU A 420 41.28 10.39 22.35
CA LEU A 420 41.10 11.84 22.23
C LEU A 420 40.66 12.44 23.58
N PRO A 421 41.21 13.62 23.98
CA PRO A 421 40.75 14.35 25.15
C PRO A 421 39.23 14.61 25.10
N ALA A 422 38.60 14.78 26.25
CA ALA A 422 37.14 14.97 26.32
C ALA A 422 36.69 16.29 25.63
N ASP A 423 37.58 17.27 25.57
CA ASP A 423 37.38 18.59 24.94
C ASP A 423 37.88 18.66 23.48
N ALA A 424 38.32 17.55 22.91
CA ALA A 424 38.77 17.53 21.52
C ALA A 424 37.64 17.90 20.56
N LYS A 425 37.97 18.78 19.60
CA LYS A 425 36.99 19.25 18.59
C LYS A 425 36.39 18.10 17.77
N GLU A 426 37.11 17.01 17.58
CA GLU A 426 36.70 15.82 16.88
C GLU A 426 35.56 15.07 17.59
N ARG A 427 35.34 15.30 18.90
CA ARG A 427 34.22 14.77 19.67
C ARG A 427 32.89 15.51 19.43
N ASN A 428 32.96 16.71 18.84
CA ASN A 428 31.76 17.46 18.47
C ASN A 428 31.23 16.98 17.11
N ALA A 429 30.83 15.73 17.06
CA ALA A 429 30.26 15.08 15.87
C ALA A 429 28.74 15.22 15.81
N ILE A 430 28.19 15.25 14.61
CA ILE A 430 26.75 15.24 14.40
C ILE A 430 26.24 13.82 14.65
N GLU A 431 25.28 13.69 15.55
CA GLU A 431 24.61 12.43 15.84
C GLU A 431 23.48 12.17 14.84
N ILE A 432 23.37 10.91 14.36
CA ILE A 432 22.33 10.47 13.44
C ILE A 432 21.11 10.05 14.27
N ILE A 433 19.95 10.64 14.00
CA ILE A 433 18.71 10.40 14.75
C ILE A 433 18.27 8.93 14.69
N ASN A 434 18.44 8.29 13.52
CA ASN A 434 18.03 6.91 13.26
C ASN A 434 19.17 6.12 12.59
N PRO A 435 20.29 5.84 13.30
CA PRO A 435 21.42 5.14 12.72
C PRO A 435 21.06 3.69 12.35
N ILE A 436 21.75 3.13 11.35
CA ILE A 436 21.59 1.72 10.94
C ILE A 436 21.94 0.79 12.12
N ASN A 437 22.97 1.16 12.89
CA ASN A 437 23.34 0.53 14.15
C ASN A 437 24.13 1.54 15.02
N GLN A 438 24.39 1.22 16.26
CA GLN A 438 25.10 2.08 17.21
C GLN A 438 26.57 2.35 16.82
N ASP A 439 27.19 1.41 16.08
CA ASP A 439 28.56 1.55 15.60
C ASP A 439 28.70 2.55 14.43
N LEU A 440 27.58 3.03 13.90
CA LEU A 440 27.48 3.97 12.78
C LEU A 440 26.58 5.16 13.15
N SER A 441 26.62 5.61 14.40
CA SER A 441 25.70 6.62 14.93
C SER A 441 26.21 8.07 14.83
N LEU A 442 27.47 8.28 14.52
CA LEU A 442 28.06 9.63 14.39
C LEU A 442 28.59 9.90 12.98
N MET A 443 28.42 11.11 12.49
CA MET A 443 29.13 11.60 11.30
C MET A 443 30.59 11.77 11.62
N ARG A 444 31.50 11.20 10.79
CA ARG A 444 32.94 11.25 11.04
C ARG A 444 33.48 12.67 11.03
N THR A 445 34.30 12.98 12.02
CA THR A 445 35.06 14.24 12.15
C THR A 445 36.54 14.06 11.86
N THR A 446 36.98 12.80 11.75
CA THR A 446 38.37 12.42 11.41
C THR A 446 38.37 11.11 10.59
N LEU A 447 39.38 10.92 9.76
CA LEU A 447 39.61 9.67 9.04
C LEU A 447 40.43 8.66 9.86
N ALA A 448 41.07 9.11 10.96
CA ALA A 448 42.03 8.29 11.71
C ALA A 448 41.41 6.97 12.22
N ALA A 449 40.20 7.02 12.80
CA ALA A 449 39.53 5.84 13.30
C ALA A 449 39.23 4.82 12.17
N SER A 450 38.68 5.28 11.08
CA SER A 450 38.32 4.41 9.93
C SER A 450 39.58 3.80 9.29
N MET A 451 40.65 4.54 9.18
CA MET A 451 41.92 4.04 8.64
C MET A 451 42.57 3.00 9.56
N LEU A 452 42.62 3.26 10.87
CA LEU A 452 43.12 2.29 11.84
C LEU A 452 42.27 1.00 11.86
N ASN A 453 40.96 1.12 11.78
CA ASN A 453 40.06 -0.01 11.67
C ASN A 453 40.28 -0.81 10.35
N ALA A 454 40.63 -0.13 9.26
CA ALA A 454 41.01 -0.80 8.02
C ALA A 454 42.30 -1.58 8.16
N ILE A 455 43.34 -0.98 8.77
CA ILE A 455 44.61 -1.63 9.04
C ILE A 455 44.39 -2.86 9.92
N SER A 456 43.71 -2.70 11.06
CA SER A 456 43.42 -3.82 11.98
C SER A 456 42.72 -4.99 11.32
N ARG A 457 41.79 -4.72 10.40
CA ARG A 457 41.08 -5.77 9.64
C ARG A 457 41.99 -6.50 8.66
N ASN A 458 42.90 -5.78 8.03
CA ASN A 458 43.83 -6.36 7.04
C ASN A 458 45.05 -7.05 7.70
N GLU A 459 45.42 -6.68 8.92
CA GLU A 459 46.50 -7.33 9.68
C GLU A 459 46.08 -8.62 10.36
N LYS A 460 44.77 -8.87 10.53
CA LYS A 460 44.28 -10.15 11.04
C LYS A 460 44.73 -11.27 10.11
N PRO A 461 45.50 -12.26 10.60
CA PRO A 461 45.94 -13.35 9.74
C PRO A 461 44.70 -14.07 9.19
N VAL A 462 44.54 -14.03 7.87
CA VAL A 462 43.56 -14.84 7.19
C VAL A 462 43.98 -16.29 7.43
N SER A 463 43.23 -17.03 8.22
CA SER A 463 43.49 -18.46 8.49
C SER A 463 43.40 -19.35 7.25
N TYR A 464 43.25 -18.76 6.05
CA TYR A 464 43.12 -19.40 4.75
C TYR A 464 44.09 -18.84 3.69
N THR A 465 45.21 -18.32 4.05
CA THR A 465 46.31 -18.26 3.09
C THR A 465 46.85 -19.64 2.83
N HIS A 466 46.01 -20.53 2.44
CA HIS A 466 46.38 -21.71 1.69
C HIS A 466 46.38 -21.29 0.22
N LEU A 467 47.42 -20.72 -0.17
CA LEU A 467 47.96 -20.94 -1.49
C LEU A 467 48.29 -22.43 -1.56
N THR A 468 47.31 -23.27 -1.85
CA THR A 468 47.56 -24.55 -2.48
C THR A 468 48.11 -24.20 -3.85
N LEU A 469 49.41 -24.24 -3.97
CA LEU A 469 50.04 -24.35 -5.23
C LEU A 469 49.44 -25.56 -5.95
N PRO A 470 48.89 -25.40 -7.16
CA PRO A 470 48.52 -26.54 -7.95
C PRO A 470 49.82 -27.32 -8.22
N THR A 471 49.90 -28.52 -7.74
CA THR A 471 50.87 -29.50 -8.16
C THR A 471 50.50 -29.99 -9.53
#